data_8335912ff5dcf35a0f5f12389c4531e9
#
_entry.id   8335912ff5dcf35a0f5f12389c4531e9
#
_cell.length_a   1.000
_cell.length_b   1.000
_cell.length_c   1.000
_cell.angle_alpha   90.00
_cell.angle_beta   90.00
_cell.angle_gamma   90.00
#
_symmetry.space_group_name_H-M   'P 1'
#
loop_
_entity.id
_entity.type
_entity.pdbx_description
1 polymer ?
#
loop_
_entity_poly.entity_id
_entity_poly.type
_entity_poly.pdbx_seq_one_letter_code
_entity_poly.pdbx_strand_id
1 'polypeptide(L)'
;MLKNVLLEQFKACYNETTWFVCFQTAAADLTESQARQKGEGSENSILEIANHLIFYNERYLKRFKGIPVPVFDYTIDDTFLNKSGLGWEESRQELNTIYDEWIDALSACEEEMLKQPAQHDPHSTWAEILSSLILHNVYHLGQIVHMRKQLKTWDASKGVN
;
A
#
# COMPACT_ATOMS: atom_id res chain seq x y z
N MET A 1 -23.41 0.61 0.31
CA MET A 1 -22.90 1.97 -0.02
C MET A 1 -21.50 2.19 0.54
N LEU A 2 -21.23 1.90 1.81
CA LEU A 2 -19.89 2.02 2.43
C LEU A 2 -18.85 1.11 1.78
N LYS A 3 -19.19 -0.16 1.50
CA LYS A 3 -18.31 -1.11 0.79
C LYS A 3 -17.83 -0.55 -0.55
N ASN A 4 -18.72 0.02 -1.35
CA ASN A 4 -18.34 0.55 -2.65
C ASN A 4 -17.39 1.74 -2.53
N VAL A 5 -17.58 2.62 -1.53
CA VAL A 5 -16.66 3.74 -1.28
C VAL A 5 -15.25 3.22 -0.96
N LEU A 6 -15.14 2.27 -0.05
CA LEU A 6 -13.85 1.68 0.32
C LEU A 6 -13.19 0.95 -0.86
N LEU A 7 -13.99 0.21 -1.65
CA LEU A 7 -13.50 -0.49 -2.83
C LEU A 7 -12.93 0.48 -3.87
N GLU A 8 -13.66 1.56 -4.19
CA GLU A 8 -13.17 2.59 -5.12
C GLU A 8 -11.92 3.30 -4.60
N GLN A 9 -11.80 3.52 -3.29
CA GLN A 9 -10.60 4.09 -2.69
C GLN A 9 -9.40 3.14 -2.76
N PHE A 10 -9.59 1.83 -2.58
CA PHE A 10 -8.53 0.83 -2.78
C PHE A 10 -8.07 0.79 -4.23
N LYS A 11 -8.98 0.80 -5.19
CA LYS A 11 -8.65 0.88 -6.62
C LYS A 11 -7.88 2.15 -6.95
N ALA A 12 -8.28 3.29 -6.38
CA ALA A 12 -7.55 4.55 -6.54
C ALA A 12 -6.11 4.47 -6.01
N CYS A 13 -5.87 3.73 -4.92
CA CYS A 13 -4.50 3.47 -4.44
C CYS A 13 -3.72 2.54 -5.37
N TYR A 14 -4.37 1.60 -6.06
CA TYR A 14 -3.73 0.52 -6.77
C TYR A 14 -3.59 0.77 -8.28
N ASN A 15 -4.69 0.78 -9.02
CA ASN A 15 -4.70 0.68 -10.48
C ASN A 15 -5.56 1.72 -11.21
N GLU A 16 -6.32 2.54 -10.50
CA GLU A 16 -7.18 3.58 -11.07
C GLU A 16 -6.70 4.98 -10.67
N THR A 17 -6.01 5.69 -11.57
CA THR A 17 -5.64 7.09 -11.33
C THR A 17 -6.89 7.98 -11.28
N THR A 18 -7.05 8.71 -10.18
CA THR A 18 -8.18 9.61 -9.93
C THR A 18 -7.70 11.03 -9.62
N TRP A 19 -7.84 11.52 -8.39
CA TRP A 19 -7.30 12.80 -7.92
C TRP A 19 -5.78 12.75 -7.70
N PHE A 20 -5.23 11.56 -7.63
CA PHE A 20 -3.79 11.27 -7.51
C PHE A 20 -3.47 10.03 -8.35
N VAL A 21 -2.19 9.83 -8.65
CA VAL A 21 -1.76 8.66 -9.41
C VAL A 21 -1.78 7.41 -8.53
N CYS A 22 -2.28 6.31 -9.08
CA CYS A 22 -2.28 5.01 -8.43
C CYS A 22 -0.87 4.40 -8.35
N PHE A 23 -0.71 3.35 -7.55
CA PHE A 23 0.58 2.66 -7.36
C PHE A 23 1.15 2.14 -8.67
N GLN A 24 0.34 1.51 -9.52
CA GLN A 24 0.83 1.00 -10.81
C GLN A 24 1.45 2.10 -11.67
N THR A 25 0.84 3.29 -11.71
CA THR A 25 1.41 4.44 -12.42
C THR A 25 2.63 5.01 -11.72
N ALA A 26 2.59 5.14 -10.40
CA ALA A 26 3.70 5.68 -9.60
C ALA A 26 4.95 4.78 -9.64
N ALA A 27 4.76 3.46 -9.73
CA ALA A 27 5.81 2.45 -9.75
C ALA A 27 6.28 2.05 -11.16
N ALA A 28 5.61 2.54 -12.22
CA ALA A 28 5.93 2.16 -13.60
C ALA A 28 7.32 2.62 -14.04
N ASP A 29 7.98 1.82 -14.85
CA ASP A 29 9.26 2.16 -15.52
C ASP A 29 10.42 2.50 -14.57
N LEU A 30 10.36 2.07 -13.31
CA LEU A 30 11.48 2.16 -12.38
C LEU A 30 12.42 0.96 -12.55
N THR A 31 13.71 1.24 -12.70
CA THR A 31 14.74 0.21 -12.61
C THR A 31 15.04 -0.13 -11.15
N GLU A 32 15.66 -1.29 -10.91
CA GLU A 32 16.15 -1.71 -9.61
C GLU A 32 17.03 -0.62 -8.94
N SER A 33 17.96 -0.05 -9.71
CA SER A 33 18.87 1.00 -9.22
C SER A 33 18.11 2.25 -8.81
N GLN A 34 17.11 2.68 -9.56
CA GLN A 34 16.29 3.85 -9.25
C GLN A 34 15.40 3.61 -8.03
N ALA A 35 14.83 2.41 -7.90
CA ALA A 35 13.99 2.05 -6.76
C ALA A 35 14.79 1.99 -5.43
N ARG A 36 16.07 1.65 -5.49
CA ARG A 36 16.97 1.61 -4.32
C ARG A 36 17.60 2.96 -3.98
N GLN A 37 17.56 3.91 -4.90
CA GLN A 37 18.15 5.24 -4.65
C GLN A 37 17.28 6.02 -3.66
N LYS A 38 17.91 6.62 -2.66
CA LYS A 38 17.25 7.52 -1.72
C LYS A 38 17.19 8.94 -2.29
N GLY A 39 16.04 9.59 -2.15
CA GLY A 39 15.89 11.01 -2.48
C GLY A 39 16.66 11.90 -1.49
N GLU A 40 16.87 13.15 -1.82
CA GLU A 40 17.51 14.11 -0.93
C GLU A 40 16.65 14.30 0.34
N GLY A 41 17.25 14.10 1.50
CA GLY A 41 16.56 14.17 2.79
C GLY A 41 15.60 13.01 3.08
N SER A 42 15.54 11.99 2.21
CA SER A 42 14.73 10.80 2.45
C SER A 42 15.51 9.72 3.21
N GLU A 43 14.93 9.21 4.30
CA GLU A 43 15.49 8.09 5.05
C GLU A 43 15.31 6.75 4.33
N ASN A 44 14.25 6.62 3.55
CA ASN A 44 13.88 5.39 2.85
C ASN A 44 13.92 5.58 1.33
N SER A 45 14.25 4.52 0.60
CA SER A 45 14.13 4.42 -0.84
C SER A 45 12.70 4.01 -1.26
N ILE A 46 12.39 4.06 -2.56
CA ILE A 46 11.09 3.63 -3.09
C ILE A 46 10.88 2.13 -2.82
N LEU A 47 11.92 1.30 -2.93
CA LEU A 47 11.85 -0.13 -2.60
C LEU A 47 11.55 -0.34 -1.10
N GLU A 48 12.18 0.41 -0.21
CA GLU A 48 11.91 0.35 1.23
C GLU A 48 10.48 0.78 1.56
N ILE A 49 9.96 1.82 0.89
CA ILE A 49 8.55 2.22 1.01
C ILE A 49 7.61 1.11 0.50
N ALA A 50 7.94 0.44 -0.61
CA ALA A 50 7.14 -0.68 -1.11
C ALA A 50 7.12 -1.85 -0.10
N ASN A 51 8.25 -2.19 0.53
CA ASN A 51 8.30 -3.22 1.58
C ASN A 51 7.40 -2.85 2.77
N HIS A 52 7.39 -1.59 3.17
CA HIS A 52 6.52 -1.09 4.23
C HIS A 52 5.02 -1.21 3.87
N LEU A 53 4.67 -0.88 2.63
CA LEU A 53 3.31 -1.07 2.13
C LEU A 53 2.91 -2.54 2.06
N ILE A 54 3.80 -3.44 1.60
CA ILE A 54 3.61 -4.89 1.60
C ILE A 54 3.30 -5.36 3.03
N PHE A 55 4.16 -5.00 3.98
CA PHE A 55 4.04 -5.42 5.37
C PHE A 55 2.66 -5.09 5.97
N TYR A 56 2.20 -3.84 5.84
CA TYR A 56 0.94 -3.44 6.43
C TYR A 56 -0.27 -3.97 5.66
N ASN A 57 -0.26 -3.90 4.33
CA ASN A 57 -1.39 -4.36 3.53
C ASN A 57 -1.58 -5.87 3.65
N GLU A 58 -0.51 -6.68 3.61
CA GLU A 58 -0.58 -8.12 3.81
C GLU A 58 -1.08 -8.48 5.22
N ARG A 59 -0.53 -7.80 6.25
CA ARG A 59 -0.89 -8.04 7.64
C ARG A 59 -2.38 -7.80 7.91
N TYR A 60 -2.90 -6.67 7.43
CA TYR A 60 -4.32 -6.34 7.60
C TYR A 60 -5.22 -7.20 6.71
N LEU A 61 -4.79 -7.58 5.51
CA LEU A 61 -5.52 -8.51 4.65
C LEU A 61 -5.68 -9.90 5.31
N LYS A 62 -4.61 -10.44 5.89
CA LYS A 62 -4.67 -11.70 6.64
C LYS A 62 -5.68 -11.61 7.79
N ARG A 63 -5.62 -10.53 8.57
CA ARG A 63 -6.59 -10.28 9.67
C ARG A 63 -8.03 -10.16 9.16
N PHE A 64 -8.25 -9.45 8.06
CA PHE A 64 -9.56 -9.30 7.43
C PHE A 64 -10.13 -10.65 6.96
N LYS A 65 -9.27 -11.53 6.45
CA LYS A 65 -9.61 -12.90 6.05
C LYS A 65 -9.72 -13.88 7.24
N GLY A 66 -9.52 -13.42 8.48
CA GLY A 66 -9.53 -14.29 9.66
C GLY A 66 -8.31 -15.22 9.77
N ILE A 67 -7.25 -14.93 9.03
CA ILE A 67 -6.00 -15.70 9.08
C ILE A 67 -5.16 -15.20 10.27
N PRO A 68 -4.68 -16.10 11.16
CA PRO A 68 -3.85 -15.71 12.29
C PRO A 68 -2.58 -14.99 11.85
N VAL A 69 -2.32 -13.84 12.46
CA VAL A 69 -1.09 -13.08 12.24
C VAL A 69 -0.24 -13.14 13.50
N PRO A 70 1.01 -13.58 13.40
CA PRO A 70 1.90 -13.64 14.55
C PRO A 70 2.07 -12.26 15.20
N VAL A 71 2.16 -12.25 16.53
CA VAL A 71 2.61 -11.05 17.25
C VAL A 71 4.12 -10.98 17.07
N PHE A 72 4.60 -9.89 16.47
CA PHE A 72 6.01 -9.62 16.33
C PHE A 72 6.39 -8.43 17.21
N ASP A 73 7.54 -8.56 17.85
CA ASP A 73 8.25 -7.42 18.42
C ASP A 73 9.06 -6.77 17.30
N TYR A 74 8.53 -5.69 16.72
CA TYR A 74 9.15 -4.95 15.64
C TYR A 74 8.97 -3.45 15.85
N THR A 75 9.95 -2.69 15.37
CA THR A 75 9.84 -1.24 15.25
C THR A 75 9.23 -0.85 13.91
N ILE A 76 8.82 0.41 13.75
CA ILE A 76 8.34 0.92 12.46
C ILE A 76 9.45 0.78 11.41
N ASP A 77 10.70 1.05 11.78
CA ASP A 77 11.86 0.96 10.88
C ASP A 77 12.05 -0.45 10.32
N ASP A 78 11.76 -1.48 11.12
CA ASP A 78 11.83 -2.87 10.68
C ASP A 78 10.88 -3.19 9.51
N THR A 79 9.80 -2.45 9.35
CA THR A 79 8.82 -2.67 8.29
C THR A 79 9.32 -2.21 6.92
N PHE A 80 10.32 -1.32 6.87
CA PHE A 80 10.97 -0.89 5.64
C PHE A 80 12.08 -1.84 5.18
N LEU A 81 12.56 -2.72 6.09
CA LEU A 81 13.63 -3.65 5.78
C LEU A 81 13.17 -4.72 4.80
N ASN A 82 13.99 -4.97 3.79
CA ASN A 82 13.76 -6.06 2.84
C ASN A 82 14.13 -7.42 3.47
N LYS A 83 13.25 -7.92 4.35
CA LYS A 83 13.46 -9.20 5.03
C LYS A 83 13.29 -10.41 4.10
N SER A 84 12.55 -10.26 3.00
CA SER A 84 12.35 -11.30 1.99
C SER A 84 13.52 -11.42 1.01
N GLY A 85 14.37 -10.39 0.90
CA GLY A 85 15.47 -10.32 -0.06
C GLY A 85 15.02 -10.10 -1.52
N LEU A 86 13.74 -9.76 -1.75
CA LEU A 86 13.19 -9.53 -3.09
C LEU A 86 13.80 -8.29 -3.75
N GLY A 87 13.97 -8.34 -5.07
CA GLY A 87 14.28 -7.17 -5.89
C GLY A 87 13.06 -6.26 -6.08
N TRP A 88 13.27 -5.13 -6.78
CA TRP A 88 12.20 -4.16 -7.03
C TRP A 88 11.02 -4.76 -7.79
N GLU A 89 11.28 -5.46 -8.86
CA GLU A 89 10.21 -6.03 -9.70
C GLU A 89 9.37 -7.05 -8.94
N GLU A 90 10.03 -7.92 -8.15
CA GLU A 90 9.36 -8.91 -7.32
C GLU A 90 8.52 -8.26 -6.22
N SER A 91 9.07 -7.25 -5.52
CA SER A 91 8.34 -6.48 -4.50
C SER A 91 7.15 -5.74 -5.10
N ARG A 92 7.31 -5.16 -6.30
CA ARG A 92 6.22 -4.50 -7.03
C ARG A 92 5.10 -5.49 -7.38
N GLN A 93 5.45 -6.69 -7.84
CA GLN A 93 4.49 -7.74 -8.16
C GLN A 93 3.78 -8.27 -6.91
N GLU A 94 4.51 -8.45 -5.81
CA GLU A 94 3.94 -8.87 -4.53
C GLU A 94 2.91 -7.85 -4.03
N LEU A 95 3.23 -6.56 -4.06
CA LEU A 95 2.29 -5.52 -3.65
C LEU A 95 1.06 -5.45 -4.57
N ASN A 96 1.24 -5.64 -5.88
CA ASN A 96 0.12 -5.74 -6.82
C ASN A 96 -0.80 -6.92 -6.46
N THR A 97 -0.24 -8.09 -6.17
CA THR A 97 -1.00 -9.28 -5.75
C THR A 97 -1.80 -9.01 -4.48
N ILE A 98 -1.20 -8.36 -3.49
CA ILE A 98 -1.88 -7.99 -2.24
C ILE A 98 -3.05 -7.02 -2.50
N TYR A 99 -2.88 -6.06 -3.38
CA TYR A 99 -3.96 -5.14 -3.75
C TYR A 99 -5.10 -5.83 -4.52
N ASP A 100 -4.79 -6.74 -5.44
CA ASP A 100 -5.79 -7.57 -6.11
C ASP A 100 -6.59 -8.39 -5.10
N GLU A 101 -5.90 -9.03 -4.16
CA GLU A 101 -6.54 -9.79 -3.08
C GLU A 101 -7.40 -8.91 -2.15
N TRP A 102 -7.04 -7.65 -1.92
CA TRP A 102 -7.88 -6.70 -1.19
C TRP A 102 -9.16 -6.37 -1.95
N ILE A 103 -9.07 -6.11 -3.26
CA ILE A 103 -10.23 -5.83 -4.12
C ILE A 103 -11.18 -7.02 -4.11
N ASP A 104 -10.65 -8.24 -4.24
CA ASP A 104 -11.44 -9.48 -4.19
C ASP A 104 -12.10 -9.66 -2.83
N ALA A 105 -11.36 -9.50 -1.73
CA ALA A 105 -11.89 -9.66 -0.39
C ALA A 105 -12.98 -8.63 -0.06
N LEU A 106 -12.79 -7.36 -0.44
CA LEU A 106 -13.80 -6.31 -0.27
C LEU A 106 -15.02 -6.53 -1.17
N SER A 107 -14.82 -6.98 -2.39
CA SER A 107 -15.92 -7.28 -3.32
C SER A 107 -16.81 -8.41 -2.78
N ALA A 108 -16.21 -9.43 -2.19
CA ALA A 108 -16.88 -10.60 -1.66
C ALA A 108 -17.51 -10.41 -0.28
N CYS A 109 -17.04 -9.46 0.54
CA CYS A 109 -17.52 -9.30 1.91
C CYS A 109 -18.94 -8.73 1.96
N GLU A 110 -19.68 -9.07 3.02
CA GLU A 110 -20.95 -8.42 3.34
C GLU A 110 -20.70 -7.02 3.93
N GLU A 111 -21.52 -6.03 3.53
CA GLU A 111 -21.34 -4.64 4.02
C GLU A 111 -21.45 -4.55 5.55
N GLU A 112 -22.23 -5.42 6.18
CA GLU A 112 -22.39 -5.45 7.63
C GLU A 112 -21.09 -5.84 8.35
N MET A 113 -20.25 -6.68 7.73
CA MET A 113 -18.93 -7.01 8.28
C MET A 113 -18.06 -5.77 8.50
N LEU A 114 -18.15 -4.79 7.60
CA LEU A 114 -17.35 -3.55 7.69
C LEU A 114 -17.70 -2.69 8.91
N LYS A 115 -18.90 -2.86 9.46
CA LYS A 115 -19.37 -2.14 10.65
C LYS A 115 -19.03 -2.86 11.95
N GLN A 116 -18.57 -4.10 11.87
CA GLN A 116 -18.20 -4.88 13.04
C GLN A 116 -16.81 -4.51 13.54
N PRO A 117 -16.57 -4.59 14.85
CA PRO A 117 -15.24 -4.47 15.43
C PRO A 117 -14.30 -5.54 14.86
N ALA A 118 -13.05 -5.15 14.62
CA ALA A 118 -12.04 -6.12 14.21
C ALA A 118 -11.59 -6.96 15.39
N GLN A 119 -11.40 -8.27 15.19
CA GLN A 119 -11.01 -9.19 16.28
C GLN A 119 -9.71 -8.79 17.01
N HIS A 120 -8.78 -8.16 16.28
CA HIS A 120 -7.49 -7.71 16.82
C HIS A 120 -7.51 -6.32 17.42
N ASP A 121 -8.57 -5.54 17.17
CA ASP A 121 -8.82 -4.22 17.74
C ASP A 121 -10.34 -4.04 17.95
N PRO A 122 -10.85 -4.46 19.12
CA PRO A 122 -12.28 -4.39 19.40
C PRO A 122 -12.83 -2.96 19.56
N HIS A 123 -11.98 -1.95 19.55
CA HIS A 123 -12.37 -0.54 19.63
C HIS A 123 -12.54 0.12 18.27
N SER A 124 -12.12 -0.54 17.19
CA SER A 124 -12.22 -0.03 15.82
C SER A 124 -13.01 -0.98 14.93
N THR A 125 -13.90 -0.44 14.12
CA THR A 125 -14.58 -1.19 13.07
C THR A 125 -13.65 -1.46 11.90
N TRP A 126 -13.97 -2.47 11.09
CA TRP A 126 -13.21 -2.70 9.85
C TRP A 126 -13.24 -1.50 8.91
N ALA A 127 -14.33 -0.75 8.85
CA ALA A 127 -14.41 0.46 8.02
C ALA A 127 -13.41 1.54 8.46
N GLU A 128 -13.24 1.75 9.77
CA GLU A 128 -12.27 2.71 10.31
C GLU A 128 -10.83 2.26 10.05
N ILE A 129 -10.54 0.97 10.24
CA ILE A 129 -9.22 0.39 9.96
C ILE A 129 -8.88 0.51 8.48
N LEU A 130 -9.82 0.15 7.58
CA LEU A 130 -9.60 0.23 6.14
C LEU A 130 -9.44 1.66 5.66
N SER A 131 -10.22 2.61 6.20
CA SER A 131 -10.02 4.04 5.91
C SER A 131 -8.62 4.51 6.29
N SER A 132 -8.13 4.10 7.46
CA SER A 132 -6.77 4.42 7.91
C SER A 132 -5.70 3.77 7.02
N LEU A 133 -5.88 2.52 6.62
CA LEU A 133 -4.98 1.81 5.71
C LEU A 133 -4.92 2.47 4.33
N ILE A 134 -6.07 2.90 3.80
CA ILE A 134 -6.15 3.62 2.52
C ILE A 134 -5.38 4.95 2.61
N LEU A 135 -5.61 5.74 3.67
CA LEU A 135 -4.90 7.01 3.87
C LEU A 135 -3.39 6.80 4.01
N HIS A 136 -2.97 5.74 4.69
CA HIS A 136 -1.57 5.33 4.79
C HIS A 136 -0.98 4.98 3.41
N ASN A 137 -1.71 4.24 2.58
CA ASN A 137 -1.29 3.93 1.21
C ASN A 137 -1.13 5.22 0.38
N VAL A 138 -2.11 6.13 0.43
CA VAL A 138 -2.05 7.42 -0.29
C VAL A 138 -0.86 8.27 0.16
N TYR A 139 -0.60 8.32 1.47
CA TYR A 139 0.55 9.04 2.03
C TYR A 139 1.87 8.56 1.42
N HIS A 140 2.06 7.24 1.35
CA HIS A 140 3.27 6.66 0.78
C HIS A 140 3.34 6.77 -0.76
N LEU A 141 2.21 6.72 -1.46
CA LEU A 141 2.17 7.02 -2.89
C LEU A 141 2.67 8.44 -3.19
N GLY A 142 2.24 9.41 -2.39
CA GLY A 142 2.75 10.78 -2.49
C GLY A 142 4.26 10.87 -2.29
N GLN A 143 4.82 10.11 -1.35
CA GLN A 143 6.28 10.03 -1.15
C GLN A 143 6.99 9.41 -2.37
N ILE A 144 6.48 8.31 -2.93
CA ILE A 144 7.05 7.68 -4.14
C ILE A 144 7.10 8.68 -5.31
N VAL A 145 6.00 9.37 -5.59
CA VAL A 145 5.96 10.39 -6.68
C VAL A 145 6.93 11.53 -6.39
N HIS A 146 6.97 12.02 -5.15
CA HIS A 146 7.89 13.09 -4.76
C HIS A 146 9.35 12.68 -4.96
N MET A 147 9.74 11.48 -4.51
CA MET A 147 11.09 10.94 -4.70
C MET A 147 11.44 10.80 -6.18
N ARG A 148 10.51 10.31 -7.00
CA ARG A 148 10.72 10.22 -8.46
C ARG A 148 10.96 11.58 -9.09
N LYS A 149 10.27 12.63 -8.62
CA LYS A 149 10.52 14.01 -9.08
C LYS A 149 11.93 14.47 -8.69
N GLN A 150 12.35 14.24 -7.45
CA GLN A 150 13.71 14.55 -7.00
C GLN A 150 14.79 13.82 -7.81
N LEU A 151 14.57 12.51 -8.07
CA LEU A 151 15.48 11.65 -8.84
C LEU A 151 15.39 11.88 -10.36
N LYS A 152 14.51 12.79 -10.83
CA LYS A 152 14.26 13.08 -12.24
C LYS A 152 13.84 11.85 -13.06
N THR A 153 13.11 10.93 -12.40
CA THR A 153 12.56 9.70 -13.01
C THR A 153 11.05 9.78 -13.19
N TRP A 154 10.42 10.91 -12.85
CA TRP A 154 9.00 11.15 -13.03
C TRP A 154 8.68 11.70 -14.40
N ASP A 155 7.75 11.05 -15.09
CA ASP A 155 7.16 11.55 -16.32
C ASP A 155 5.86 12.33 -16.00
N ALA A 156 5.92 13.65 -16.15
CA ALA A 156 4.78 14.54 -15.87
C ALA A 156 3.54 14.25 -16.74
N SER A 157 3.70 13.58 -17.90
CA SER A 157 2.57 13.19 -18.75
C SER A 157 1.68 12.12 -18.13
N LYS A 158 2.19 11.39 -17.10
CA LYS A 158 1.45 10.34 -16.37
C LYS A 158 0.46 10.88 -15.34
N GLY A 159 0.36 12.16 -15.18
CA GLY A 159 -0.57 12.84 -14.26
C GLY A 159 0.13 13.51 -13.09
N VAL A 160 -0.62 14.27 -12.34
CA VAL A 160 -0.28 15.18 -11.23
C VAL A 160 1.11 15.82 -11.29
N ASN A 161 1.12 17.07 -11.66
CA ASN A 161 2.29 17.95 -11.67
C ASN A 161 2.62 18.47 -10.27
#